data_2ee9dae599688171e4c7e17764b55f45
#
_entry.id   2ee9dae599688171e4c7e17764b55f45
#
_cell.length_a   1.000
_cell.length_b   1.000
_cell.length_c   1.000
_cell.angle_alpha   90.00
_cell.angle_beta   90.00
_cell.angle_gamma   90.00
#
_symmetry.space_group_name_H-M   'P 1'
#
loop_
_entity.id
_entity.type
_entity.pdbx_description
1 polymer ?
#
loop_
_entity_poly.entity_id
_entity_poly.type
_entity_poly.pdbx_seq_one_letter_code
_entity_poly.pdbx_strand_id
1 'polypeptide(L)'
;MSVSVKSRAAAAAVAAGLVLIALVGGCGQSPPPAAPVKKPPSQASQQWSTLSNGFIEDYLRAQPFFAALAGRHEFDGQLPDLSSHGIKREIARLHDERAQIAAVDPTTLEPRERFDREYLLAVVDKDLFGLEKARFPFTNPYWYLSNLDPDLYVSRNYAPAEVRMKAYIKYARAIPKMVTDIQANLQGPLPKTYVELGIADFGGFADFYTKNAAAAFASVTDPELQKQLTDADTNAANAMNNLKTYLIGLRKTATDKFPLGKDLFAEMLKDTERVEIPVADIEAAGRADLERNTQALKEECAAYLPKGTISACVAKVSANKPKVGFVEAARAQLVDLKKFVQDNNVVSIPSNEEALVAEAPVYNRSNSAFIQIPGPYDHGVASTYNIAPPNPAWSKAEQAAYIPSEASLLYTSVHEVWPGHFLQFLHSNANPSKLEALWVGYAFAEGWAHYAEEMMYERGLGKGDSEKHIGQLTNALLRDVRLLSAIGMHTEGMTVAQSEKMFITQAFQDPGNARQQAARGTFDPAYLNYTLGKLMIRKLRADWVAKTQPNAAAGAAADDQAHWHDFHDQFLSYGGPPIPLLRKELLGEAQG
;
A
#
# COMPACT_ATOMS: atom_id res chain seq x y z
N MET A 1 -50.89 15.36 29.69
CA MET A 1 -52.18 15.42 28.99
C MET A 1 -52.22 14.30 27.96
N SER A 2 -53.09 13.36 28.19
CA SER A 2 -53.36 12.13 27.48
C SER A 2 -54.45 12.37 26.42
N VAL A 3 -54.37 11.74 25.26
CA VAL A 3 -55.50 11.28 24.39
C VAL A 3 -54.89 10.45 23.29
N SER A 4 -54.90 9.15 23.30
CA SER A 4 -55.95 8.12 23.04
C SER A 4 -56.23 7.90 21.54
N VAL A 5 -55.86 6.71 21.14
CA VAL A 5 -56.28 5.75 20.09
C VAL A 5 -57.72 5.91 19.57
N LYS A 6 -57.89 5.71 18.25
CA LYS A 6 -59.02 4.86 17.74
C LYS A 6 -58.76 4.33 16.32
N SER A 7 -58.75 3.02 16.23
CA SER A 7 -58.89 2.18 15.05
C SER A 7 -60.32 2.26 14.47
N ARG A 8 -60.49 2.13 13.14
CA ARG A 8 -61.72 1.56 12.53
C ARG A 8 -61.39 0.89 11.20
N ALA A 9 -61.73 -0.36 11.14
CA ALA A 9 -61.89 -1.16 9.95
C ALA A 9 -63.35 -1.04 9.44
N ALA A 10 -63.54 -1.13 8.14
CA ALA A 10 -64.76 -1.58 7.42
C ALA A 10 -64.47 -1.49 5.93
N ALA A 11 -64.56 -2.47 5.18
CA ALA A 11 -65.58 -3.37 4.67
C ALA A 11 -65.74 -3.17 3.14
N ALA A 12 -65.69 -4.26 2.43
CA ALA A 12 -65.77 -4.40 0.97
C ALA A 12 -67.12 -3.97 0.40
N ALA A 13 -67.11 -3.42 -0.83
CA ALA A 13 -68.29 -3.41 -1.70
C ALA A 13 -67.85 -3.71 -3.14
N VAL A 14 -68.44 -4.80 -3.67
CA VAL A 14 -68.35 -5.21 -5.07
C VAL A 14 -69.34 -4.35 -5.88
N ALA A 15 -68.89 -3.80 -6.98
CA ALA A 15 -69.78 -3.27 -8.02
C ALA A 15 -69.20 -3.65 -9.39
N ALA A 16 -69.97 -4.47 -10.08
CA ALA A 16 -69.81 -4.85 -11.50
C ALA A 16 -70.20 -3.65 -12.39
N GLY A 17 -69.40 -3.30 -13.36
CA GLY A 17 -69.69 -2.25 -14.35
C GLY A 17 -69.08 -2.59 -15.69
N LEU A 18 -69.86 -2.56 -16.71
CA LEU A 18 -69.73 -3.01 -18.10
C LEU A 18 -68.49 -2.50 -18.84
N VAL A 19 -67.97 -3.36 -19.67
CA VAL A 19 -66.89 -3.14 -20.66
C VAL A 19 -67.41 -2.30 -21.83
N LEU A 20 -66.78 -1.19 -22.11
CA LEU A 20 -66.81 -0.55 -23.44
C LEU A 20 -65.39 -0.71 -24.05
N ILE A 21 -65.36 -1.50 -25.15
CA ILE A 21 -64.13 -1.67 -25.96
C ILE A 21 -63.99 -0.45 -26.85
N ALA A 22 -62.96 0.38 -26.58
CA ALA A 22 -62.46 1.35 -27.53
C ALA A 22 -61.13 0.85 -28.10
N LEU A 23 -61.16 0.44 -29.35
CA LEU A 23 -59.96 0.14 -30.15
C LEU A 23 -59.20 1.45 -30.43
N VAL A 24 -58.10 1.65 -29.70
CA VAL A 24 -57.09 2.64 -30.08
C VAL A 24 -55.78 1.87 -30.35
N GLY A 25 -55.30 1.94 -31.58
CA GLY A 25 -54.05 1.34 -32.02
C GLY A 25 -52.84 1.88 -31.23
N GLY A 26 -52.29 1.05 -30.35
CA GLY A 26 -51.07 1.34 -29.61
C GLY A 26 -49.89 0.68 -30.30
N CYS A 27 -48.90 1.46 -30.68
CA CYS A 27 -47.57 0.98 -31.08
C CYS A 27 -47.02 0.05 -30.00
N GLY A 28 -46.80 -1.22 -30.38
CA GLY A 28 -46.21 -2.20 -29.48
C GLY A 28 -44.82 -1.81 -29.05
N GLN A 29 -44.65 -1.39 -27.82
CA GLN A 29 -43.36 -1.43 -27.14
C GLN A 29 -43.07 -2.88 -26.77
N SER A 30 -42.08 -3.48 -27.40
CA SER A 30 -41.56 -4.77 -26.96
C SER A 30 -41.14 -4.69 -25.48
N PRO A 31 -41.46 -5.70 -24.66
CA PRO A 31 -40.98 -5.72 -23.29
C PRO A 31 -39.43 -5.67 -23.29
N PRO A 32 -38.84 -5.00 -22.32
CA PRO A 32 -37.39 -4.98 -22.22
C PRO A 32 -36.86 -6.42 -22.16
N PRO A 33 -35.70 -6.70 -22.81
CA PRO A 33 -35.14 -8.05 -22.80
C PRO A 33 -34.98 -8.50 -21.34
N ALA A 34 -35.46 -9.71 -21.04
CA ALA A 34 -35.28 -10.30 -19.72
C ALA A 34 -33.79 -10.31 -19.37
N ALA A 35 -33.46 -9.87 -18.16
CA ALA A 35 -32.08 -9.92 -17.68
C ALA A 35 -31.55 -11.36 -17.85
N PRO A 36 -30.31 -11.55 -18.33
CA PRO A 36 -29.76 -12.87 -18.58
C PRO A 36 -29.79 -13.68 -17.28
N VAL A 37 -30.51 -14.82 -17.31
CA VAL A 37 -30.55 -15.78 -16.19
C VAL A 37 -29.12 -16.28 -16.00
N LYS A 38 -28.47 -15.90 -14.88
CA LYS A 38 -27.13 -16.41 -14.53
C LYS A 38 -27.21 -17.94 -14.47
N LYS A 39 -26.44 -18.61 -15.32
CA LYS A 39 -26.28 -20.06 -15.28
C LYS A 39 -25.75 -20.46 -13.90
N PRO A 40 -26.27 -21.53 -13.27
CA PRO A 40 -25.72 -22.00 -12.00
C PRO A 40 -24.25 -22.35 -12.18
N PRO A 41 -23.40 -22.08 -11.15
CA PRO A 41 -21.97 -22.36 -11.22
C PRO A 41 -21.72 -23.84 -11.50
N SER A 42 -20.65 -24.13 -12.27
CA SER A 42 -20.23 -25.51 -12.54
C SER A 42 -19.78 -26.21 -11.24
N GLN A 43 -19.67 -27.53 -11.25
CA GLN A 43 -19.12 -28.28 -10.12
C GLN A 43 -17.68 -27.82 -9.83
N ALA A 44 -16.88 -27.59 -10.86
CA ALA A 44 -15.50 -27.07 -10.72
C ALA A 44 -15.48 -25.68 -10.05
N SER A 45 -16.38 -24.75 -10.48
CA SER A 45 -16.51 -23.43 -9.84
C SER A 45 -16.93 -23.53 -8.36
N GLN A 46 -17.81 -24.47 -8.01
CA GLN A 46 -18.20 -24.69 -6.62
C GLN A 46 -17.06 -25.23 -5.78
N GLN A 47 -16.27 -26.17 -6.31
CA GLN A 47 -15.08 -26.71 -5.66
C GLN A 47 -14.01 -25.63 -5.49
N TRP A 48 -13.77 -24.84 -6.52
CA TRP A 48 -12.85 -23.69 -6.46
C TRP A 48 -13.28 -22.68 -5.39
N SER A 49 -14.55 -22.28 -5.39
CA SER A 49 -15.09 -21.35 -4.37
C SER A 49 -14.90 -21.89 -2.95
N THR A 50 -15.12 -23.19 -2.74
CA THR A 50 -14.89 -23.83 -1.43
C THR A 50 -13.41 -23.77 -1.03
N LEU A 51 -12.50 -24.12 -1.95
CA LEU A 51 -11.06 -24.10 -1.70
C LEU A 51 -10.55 -22.69 -1.43
N SER A 52 -10.89 -21.73 -2.28
CA SER A 52 -10.40 -20.33 -2.16
C SER A 52 -10.93 -19.63 -0.91
N ASN A 53 -12.21 -19.82 -0.56
CA ASN A 53 -12.76 -19.31 0.69
C ASN A 53 -12.15 -20.00 1.92
N GLY A 54 -11.89 -21.32 1.84
CA GLY A 54 -11.19 -22.07 2.87
C GLY A 54 -9.79 -21.50 3.12
N PHE A 55 -9.04 -21.24 2.06
CA PHE A 55 -7.72 -20.58 2.13
C PHE A 55 -7.80 -19.23 2.85
N ILE A 56 -8.75 -18.36 2.47
CA ILE A 56 -8.91 -17.04 3.10
C ILE A 56 -9.12 -17.20 4.62
N GLU A 57 -10.05 -18.07 5.03
CA GLU A 57 -10.34 -18.25 6.45
C GLU A 57 -9.19 -18.88 7.24
N ASP A 58 -8.43 -19.79 6.63
CA ASP A 58 -7.26 -20.39 7.25
C ASP A 58 -6.10 -19.39 7.38
N TYR A 59 -5.91 -18.56 6.34
CA TYR A 59 -4.93 -17.47 6.37
C TYR A 59 -5.26 -16.44 7.46
N LEU A 60 -6.51 -15.99 7.57
CA LEU A 60 -6.94 -15.03 8.59
C LEU A 60 -6.77 -15.60 10.01
N ARG A 61 -7.00 -16.92 10.21
CA ARG A 61 -6.73 -17.59 11.49
C ARG A 61 -5.23 -17.69 11.81
N ALA A 62 -4.41 -17.95 10.82
CA ALA A 62 -2.96 -18.03 10.99
C ALA A 62 -2.32 -16.65 11.21
N GLN A 63 -2.91 -15.60 10.61
CA GLN A 63 -2.45 -14.21 10.65
C GLN A 63 -3.50 -13.29 11.29
N PRO A 64 -3.81 -13.47 12.60
CA PRO A 64 -4.96 -12.79 13.23
C PRO A 64 -4.80 -11.28 13.31
N PHE A 65 -3.57 -10.76 13.36
CA PHE A 65 -3.35 -9.30 13.31
C PHE A 65 -3.66 -8.74 11.92
N PHE A 66 -3.24 -9.44 10.85
CA PHE A 66 -3.64 -9.10 9.48
C PHE A 66 -5.17 -9.17 9.31
N ALA A 67 -5.82 -10.19 9.90
CA ALA A 67 -7.28 -10.30 9.88
C ALA A 67 -7.95 -9.10 10.53
N ALA A 68 -7.47 -8.65 11.70
CA ALA A 68 -7.97 -7.46 12.37
C ALA A 68 -7.74 -6.18 11.55
N LEU A 69 -6.58 -6.03 10.90
CA LEU A 69 -6.29 -4.93 9.97
C LEU A 69 -7.21 -4.94 8.75
N ALA A 70 -7.62 -6.12 8.30
CA ALA A 70 -8.58 -6.28 7.21
C ALA A 70 -10.04 -5.97 7.61
N GLY A 71 -10.33 -5.73 8.91
CA GLY A 71 -11.65 -5.44 9.44
C GLY A 71 -12.39 -6.65 10.02
N ARG A 72 -11.70 -7.79 10.20
CA ARG A 72 -12.24 -9.00 10.89
C ARG A 72 -11.98 -8.86 12.40
N HIS A 73 -12.76 -8.02 13.06
CA HIS A 73 -12.57 -7.62 14.46
C HIS A 73 -12.80 -8.72 15.50
N GLU A 74 -13.30 -9.89 15.12
CA GLU A 74 -13.30 -11.08 15.98
C GLU A 74 -11.87 -11.57 16.32
N PHE A 75 -10.87 -11.14 15.53
CA PHE A 75 -9.46 -11.42 15.77
C PHE A 75 -8.75 -10.34 16.60
N ASP A 76 -9.45 -9.28 17.02
CA ASP A 76 -8.86 -8.17 17.76
C ASP A 76 -8.05 -8.63 18.99
N GLY A 77 -6.90 -8.00 19.13
CA GLY A 77 -5.97 -8.26 20.23
C GLY A 77 -5.20 -9.57 20.12
N GLN A 78 -5.32 -10.30 19.02
CA GLN A 78 -4.57 -11.52 18.76
C GLN A 78 -3.32 -11.23 17.91
N LEU A 79 -2.24 -11.97 18.18
CA LEU A 79 -1.00 -11.95 17.40
C LEU A 79 -0.71 -13.35 16.86
N PRO A 80 -0.03 -13.47 15.71
CA PRO A 80 0.37 -14.77 15.17
C PRO A 80 1.40 -15.46 16.08
N ASP A 81 1.50 -16.78 15.99
CA ASP A 81 2.56 -17.53 16.66
C ASP A 81 3.86 -17.44 15.85
N LEU A 82 4.70 -16.48 16.18
CA LEU A 82 5.99 -16.24 15.54
C LEU A 82 7.16 -16.94 16.25
N SER A 83 6.89 -17.91 17.13
CA SER A 83 7.93 -18.82 17.59
C SER A 83 8.52 -19.62 16.42
N SER A 84 9.73 -20.15 16.55
CA SER A 84 10.34 -20.99 15.51
C SER A 84 9.49 -22.21 15.16
N HIS A 85 8.69 -22.72 16.11
CA HIS A 85 7.74 -23.80 15.87
C HIS A 85 6.50 -23.30 15.11
N GLY A 86 5.97 -22.14 15.47
CA GLY A 86 4.86 -21.48 14.75
C GLY A 86 5.21 -21.21 13.30
N ILE A 87 6.41 -20.65 13.05
CA ILE A 87 6.92 -20.41 11.68
C ILE A 87 7.01 -21.71 10.86
N LYS A 88 7.51 -22.79 11.47
CA LYS A 88 7.56 -24.09 10.77
C LYS A 88 6.18 -24.64 10.42
N ARG A 89 5.20 -24.49 11.32
CA ARG A 89 3.81 -24.87 11.02
C ARG A 89 3.23 -24.05 9.89
N GLU A 90 3.50 -22.75 9.87
CA GLU A 90 3.03 -21.84 8.82
C GLU A 90 3.62 -22.21 7.45
N ILE A 91 4.92 -22.49 7.38
CA ILE A 91 5.57 -22.98 6.15
C ILE A 91 4.90 -24.28 5.67
N ALA A 92 4.66 -25.23 6.57
CA ALA A 92 4.01 -26.50 6.20
C ALA A 92 2.57 -26.27 5.69
N ARG A 93 1.79 -25.41 6.37
CA ARG A 93 0.44 -25.04 5.94
C ARG A 93 0.45 -24.42 4.53
N LEU A 94 1.35 -23.47 4.28
CA LEU A 94 1.48 -22.81 2.98
C LEU A 94 1.87 -23.78 1.86
N HIS A 95 2.77 -24.74 2.11
CA HIS A 95 3.09 -25.79 1.14
C HIS A 95 1.89 -26.70 0.83
N ASP A 96 1.14 -27.10 1.86
CA ASP A 96 -0.05 -27.95 1.68
C ASP A 96 -1.14 -27.21 0.87
N GLU A 97 -1.41 -25.95 1.19
CA GLU A 97 -2.38 -25.12 0.46
C GLU A 97 -1.92 -24.85 -0.97
N ARG A 98 -0.63 -24.53 -1.16
CA ARG A 98 -0.05 -24.39 -2.50
C ARG A 98 -0.28 -25.63 -3.36
N ALA A 99 -0.05 -26.81 -2.79
CA ALA A 99 -0.26 -28.07 -3.51
C ALA A 99 -1.75 -28.28 -3.87
N GLN A 100 -2.67 -27.96 -2.96
CA GLN A 100 -4.11 -28.06 -3.22
C GLN A 100 -4.55 -27.09 -4.33
N ILE A 101 -4.11 -25.83 -4.29
CA ILE A 101 -4.43 -24.83 -5.32
C ILE A 101 -3.83 -25.24 -6.67
N ALA A 102 -2.58 -25.71 -6.69
CA ALA A 102 -1.90 -26.15 -7.90
C ALA A 102 -2.54 -27.38 -8.55
N ALA A 103 -3.16 -28.27 -7.76
CA ALA A 103 -3.86 -29.46 -8.26
C ALA A 103 -5.17 -29.16 -8.98
N VAL A 104 -5.74 -27.96 -8.84
CA VAL A 104 -6.94 -27.56 -9.56
C VAL A 104 -6.61 -27.37 -11.05
N ASP A 105 -7.29 -28.11 -11.93
CA ASP A 105 -7.12 -27.95 -13.38
C ASP A 105 -7.69 -26.61 -13.86
N PRO A 106 -6.84 -25.67 -14.32
CA PRO A 106 -7.28 -24.34 -14.73
C PRO A 106 -8.22 -24.36 -15.94
N THR A 107 -8.22 -25.44 -16.76
CA THR A 107 -9.07 -25.53 -17.93
C THR A 107 -10.55 -25.74 -17.58
N THR A 108 -10.84 -26.17 -16.36
CA THR A 108 -12.20 -26.40 -15.83
C THR A 108 -12.81 -25.16 -15.19
N LEU A 109 -12.00 -24.10 -14.97
CA LEU A 109 -12.39 -22.87 -14.30
C LEU A 109 -12.87 -21.80 -15.28
N GLU A 110 -13.75 -20.91 -14.82
CA GLU A 110 -14.09 -19.69 -15.53
C GLU A 110 -12.86 -18.73 -15.61
N PRO A 111 -12.81 -17.80 -16.59
CA PRO A 111 -11.65 -16.94 -16.77
C PRO A 111 -11.19 -16.23 -15.48
N ARG A 112 -12.14 -15.63 -14.71
CA ARG A 112 -11.80 -14.94 -13.47
C ARG A 112 -11.29 -15.89 -12.38
N GLU A 113 -11.87 -17.09 -12.30
CA GLU A 113 -11.43 -18.14 -11.36
C GLU A 113 -10.02 -18.63 -11.67
N ARG A 114 -9.65 -18.72 -12.97
CA ARG A 114 -8.27 -19.03 -13.38
C ARG A 114 -7.29 -17.94 -12.93
N PHE A 115 -7.69 -16.68 -13.09
CA PHE A 115 -6.92 -15.55 -12.62
C PHE A 115 -6.74 -15.59 -11.10
N ASP A 116 -7.82 -15.78 -10.35
CA ASP A 116 -7.80 -15.91 -8.89
C ASP A 116 -6.90 -17.05 -8.42
N ARG A 117 -6.88 -18.18 -9.16
CA ARG A 117 -5.98 -19.31 -8.87
C ARG A 117 -4.51 -18.91 -8.98
N GLU A 118 -4.12 -18.26 -10.06
CA GLU A 118 -2.75 -17.77 -10.25
C GLU A 118 -2.38 -16.70 -9.22
N TYR A 119 -3.34 -15.87 -8.84
CA TYR A 119 -3.15 -14.86 -7.82
C TYR A 119 -2.93 -15.49 -6.43
N LEU A 120 -3.72 -16.47 -6.02
CA LEU A 120 -3.48 -17.20 -4.77
C LEU A 120 -2.13 -17.89 -4.74
N LEU A 121 -1.70 -18.52 -5.84
CA LEU A 121 -0.36 -19.09 -5.93
C LEU A 121 0.73 -18.02 -5.75
N ALA A 122 0.52 -16.81 -6.26
CA ALA A 122 1.46 -15.71 -6.05
C ALA A 122 1.52 -15.24 -4.59
N VAL A 123 0.37 -15.19 -3.90
CA VAL A 123 0.30 -14.86 -2.46
C VAL A 123 1.09 -15.88 -1.64
N VAL A 124 0.87 -17.17 -1.89
CA VAL A 124 1.56 -18.24 -1.16
C VAL A 124 3.06 -18.25 -1.44
N ASP A 125 3.47 -18.09 -2.70
CA ASP A 125 4.89 -18.07 -3.07
C ASP A 125 5.64 -16.87 -2.47
N LYS A 126 4.99 -15.69 -2.39
CA LYS A 126 5.53 -14.51 -1.69
C LYS A 126 5.80 -14.79 -0.22
N ASP A 127 4.84 -15.40 0.48
CA ASP A 127 4.98 -15.68 1.90
C ASP A 127 6.05 -16.76 2.14
N LEU A 128 6.08 -17.82 1.34
CA LEU A 128 7.12 -18.86 1.38
C LEU A 128 8.51 -18.28 1.08
N PHE A 129 8.63 -17.34 0.14
CA PHE A 129 9.89 -16.64 -0.10
C PHE A 129 10.42 -15.97 1.17
N GLY A 130 9.57 -15.19 1.84
CA GLY A 130 9.96 -14.48 3.08
C GLY A 130 10.31 -15.40 4.24
N LEU A 131 9.52 -16.46 4.44
CA LEU A 131 9.67 -17.38 5.58
C LEU A 131 10.79 -18.39 5.40
N GLU A 132 10.91 -18.98 4.21
CA GLU A 132 11.77 -20.14 3.96
C GLU A 132 13.07 -19.77 3.24
N LYS A 133 13.00 -18.97 2.16
CA LYS A 133 14.15 -18.64 1.31
C LYS A 133 14.95 -17.47 1.86
N ALA A 134 14.34 -16.32 2.05
CA ALA A 134 14.96 -15.14 2.65
C ALA A 134 15.11 -15.27 4.18
N ARG A 135 14.29 -16.10 4.81
CA ARG A 135 14.32 -16.39 6.25
C ARG A 135 14.21 -15.11 7.10
N PHE A 136 13.38 -14.16 6.68
CA PHE A 136 13.24 -12.87 7.34
C PHE A 136 12.98 -12.95 8.84
N PRO A 137 12.17 -13.88 9.37
CA PRO A 137 11.99 -14.00 10.81
C PRO A 137 13.29 -14.20 11.60
N PHE A 138 14.32 -14.79 10.98
CA PHE A 138 15.58 -15.12 11.63
C PHE A 138 16.71 -14.13 11.35
N THR A 139 16.52 -13.24 10.39
CA THR A 139 17.57 -12.35 9.88
C THR A 139 17.21 -10.87 9.92
N ASN A 140 15.90 -10.51 9.93
CA ASN A 140 15.47 -9.14 9.75
C ASN A 140 14.49 -8.68 10.86
N PRO A 141 14.93 -7.84 11.82
CA PRO A 141 14.05 -7.28 12.85
C PRO A 141 12.86 -6.49 12.30
N TYR A 142 13.04 -5.85 11.13
CA TYR A 142 11.99 -5.07 10.47
C TYR A 142 10.76 -5.91 10.10
N TRP A 143 10.96 -7.20 9.81
CA TRP A 143 9.88 -8.13 9.46
C TRP A 143 8.77 -8.21 10.53
N TYR A 144 9.11 -7.95 11.79
CA TYR A 144 8.16 -8.02 12.90
C TYR A 144 7.34 -6.74 13.11
N LEU A 145 7.76 -5.60 12.53
CA LEU A 145 7.17 -4.29 12.87
C LEU A 145 5.69 -4.20 12.54
N SER A 146 5.23 -4.81 11.45
CA SER A 146 3.82 -4.80 11.06
C SER A 146 2.91 -5.42 12.11
N ASN A 147 3.37 -6.45 12.85
CA ASN A 147 2.61 -7.08 13.92
C ASN A 147 2.70 -6.30 15.26
N LEU A 148 3.59 -5.33 15.35
CA LEU A 148 3.86 -4.56 16.57
C LEU A 148 3.30 -3.14 16.51
N ASP A 149 2.64 -2.75 15.41
CA ASP A 149 2.04 -1.43 15.22
C ASP A 149 0.66 -1.37 15.90
N PRO A 150 0.49 -0.57 16.97
CA PRO A 150 -0.77 -0.46 17.70
C PRO A 150 -1.84 0.37 16.98
N ASP A 151 -1.53 0.92 15.82
CA ASP A 151 -2.31 1.96 15.13
C ASP A 151 -3.77 1.57 14.91
N LEU A 152 -4.02 0.31 14.56
CA LEU A 152 -5.37 -0.25 14.40
C LEU A 152 -6.29 0.14 15.58
N TYR A 153 -5.80 0.02 16.81
CA TYR A 153 -6.62 0.22 18.01
C TYR A 153 -6.69 1.68 18.45
N VAL A 154 -5.63 2.45 18.23
CA VAL A 154 -5.49 3.81 18.79
C VAL A 154 -5.94 4.92 17.83
N SER A 155 -5.76 4.74 16.52
CA SER A 155 -6.05 5.78 15.52
C SER A 155 -7.35 5.51 14.75
N ARG A 156 -7.69 4.25 14.47
CA ARG A 156 -8.88 3.91 13.70
C ARG A 156 -10.13 3.86 14.57
N ASN A 157 -11.18 4.56 14.15
CA ASN A 157 -12.45 4.63 14.89
C ASN A 157 -13.45 3.57 14.38
N TYR A 158 -13.04 2.30 14.27
CA TYR A 158 -13.90 1.20 13.81
C TYR A 158 -14.97 0.77 14.84
N ALA A 159 -14.76 1.10 16.11
CA ALA A 159 -15.67 0.78 17.21
C ALA A 159 -15.60 1.85 18.32
N PRO A 160 -16.54 1.86 19.30
CA PRO A 160 -16.45 2.72 20.46
C PRO A 160 -15.12 2.57 21.20
N ALA A 161 -14.62 3.67 21.80
CA ALA A 161 -13.31 3.71 22.44
C ALA A 161 -13.09 2.61 23.50
N GLU A 162 -14.12 2.27 24.28
CA GLU A 162 -14.05 1.19 25.28
C GLU A 162 -13.84 -0.19 24.64
N VAL A 163 -14.48 -0.47 23.50
CA VAL A 163 -14.30 -1.74 22.77
C VAL A 163 -12.88 -1.84 22.24
N ARG A 164 -12.39 -0.76 21.59
CA ARG A 164 -11.02 -0.69 21.07
C ARG A 164 -9.98 -0.78 22.19
N MET A 165 -10.24 -0.16 23.35
CA MET A 165 -9.37 -0.25 24.52
C MET A 165 -9.23 -1.67 25.04
N LYS A 166 -10.33 -2.43 25.12
CA LYS A 166 -10.30 -3.85 25.52
C LYS A 166 -9.49 -4.70 24.53
N ALA A 167 -9.66 -4.47 23.23
CA ALA A 167 -8.88 -5.11 22.19
C ALA A 167 -7.38 -4.75 22.28
N TYR A 168 -7.08 -3.48 22.46
CA TYR A 168 -5.72 -2.99 22.66
C TYR A 168 -5.04 -3.60 23.91
N ILE A 169 -5.74 -3.65 25.05
CA ILE A 169 -5.21 -4.27 26.30
C ILE A 169 -4.85 -5.74 26.04
N LYS A 170 -5.70 -6.47 25.31
CA LYS A 170 -5.40 -7.87 24.93
C LYS A 170 -4.16 -7.96 24.04
N TYR A 171 -4.06 -7.08 23.05
CA TYR A 171 -2.89 -6.96 22.18
C TYR A 171 -1.62 -6.63 22.95
N ALA A 172 -1.62 -5.58 23.79
CA ALA A 172 -0.48 -5.16 24.57
C ALA A 172 0.01 -6.24 25.54
N ARG A 173 -0.92 -7.04 26.12
CA ARG A 173 -0.59 -8.22 26.95
C ARG A 173 0.09 -9.34 26.18
N ALA A 174 -0.07 -9.43 24.86
CA ALA A 174 0.59 -10.44 24.03
C ALA A 174 2.04 -10.05 23.63
N ILE A 175 2.39 -8.77 23.71
CA ILE A 175 3.71 -8.24 23.32
C ILE A 175 4.89 -8.91 24.05
N PRO A 176 4.87 -9.14 25.39
CA PRO A 176 6.01 -9.78 26.05
C PRO A 176 6.36 -11.18 25.50
N LYS A 177 5.34 -11.97 25.15
CA LYS A 177 5.58 -13.29 24.51
C LYS A 177 6.17 -13.09 23.11
N MET A 178 5.62 -12.21 22.30
CA MET A 178 6.12 -11.90 20.97
C MET A 178 7.59 -11.48 21.02
N VAL A 179 7.98 -10.62 21.96
CA VAL A 179 9.38 -10.21 22.17
C VAL A 179 10.27 -11.40 22.50
N THR A 180 9.81 -12.33 23.34
CA THR A 180 10.55 -13.56 23.64
C THR A 180 10.81 -14.38 22.39
N ASP A 181 9.79 -14.53 21.53
CA ASP A 181 9.91 -15.27 20.27
C ASP A 181 10.89 -14.56 19.31
N ILE A 182 10.81 -13.23 19.20
CA ILE A 182 11.73 -12.41 18.38
C ILE A 182 13.18 -12.58 18.84
N GLN A 183 13.46 -12.51 20.13
CA GLN A 183 14.81 -12.70 20.67
C GLN A 183 15.33 -14.11 20.43
N ALA A 184 14.48 -15.13 20.50
CA ALA A 184 14.83 -16.49 20.20
C ALA A 184 15.13 -16.73 18.71
N ASN A 185 14.45 -16.02 17.82
CA ASN A 185 14.63 -16.14 16.38
C ASN A 185 15.83 -15.34 15.87
N LEU A 186 16.02 -14.08 16.32
CA LEU A 186 17.08 -13.19 15.86
C LEU A 186 18.43 -13.52 16.53
N GLN A 187 18.99 -14.67 16.20
CA GLN A 187 20.31 -15.09 16.68
C GLN A 187 21.41 -14.53 15.75
N GLY A 188 22.19 -13.54 16.24
CA GLY A 188 23.22 -12.86 15.44
C GLY A 188 24.31 -13.75 14.85
N PRO A 189 25.21 -13.24 14.00
CA PRO A 189 25.38 -11.82 13.68
C PRO A 189 24.34 -11.29 12.66
N LEU A 190 23.77 -10.11 12.91
CA LEU A 190 22.85 -9.42 12.02
C LEU A 190 23.55 -8.29 11.25
N PRO A 191 22.99 -7.78 10.13
CA PRO A 191 23.48 -6.58 9.48
C PRO A 191 23.39 -5.36 10.40
N LYS A 192 24.41 -4.48 10.35
CA LYS A 192 24.47 -3.26 11.18
C LYS A 192 23.24 -2.37 11.02
N THR A 193 22.82 -2.13 9.78
CA THR A 193 21.64 -1.32 9.46
C THR A 193 20.36 -1.90 10.04
N TYR A 194 20.22 -3.23 10.06
CA TYR A 194 19.08 -3.93 10.64
C TYR A 194 19.05 -3.77 12.18
N VAL A 195 20.23 -3.89 12.81
CA VAL A 195 20.36 -3.72 14.25
C VAL A 195 20.02 -2.29 14.67
N GLU A 196 20.55 -1.29 13.95
CA GLU A 196 20.30 0.13 14.26
C GLU A 196 18.82 0.50 14.05
N LEU A 197 18.20 0.03 12.96
CA LEU A 197 16.78 0.22 12.71
C LEU A 197 15.94 -0.39 13.84
N GLY A 198 16.18 -1.66 14.18
CA GLY A 198 15.44 -2.33 15.24
C GLY A 198 15.59 -1.64 16.61
N ILE A 199 16.79 -1.11 16.92
CA ILE A 199 17.01 -0.31 18.15
C ILE A 199 16.14 0.95 18.15
N ALA A 200 16.05 1.63 17.01
CA ALA A 200 15.26 2.85 16.88
C ALA A 200 13.75 2.55 16.97
N ASP A 201 13.26 1.58 16.22
CA ASP A 201 11.84 1.27 16.10
C ASP A 201 11.28 0.65 17.39
N PHE A 202 11.95 -0.35 17.96
CA PHE A 202 11.48 -0.95 19.23
C PHE A 202 11.63 0.03 20.40
N GLY A 203 12.62 0.94 20.35
CA GLY A 203 12.70 2.08 21.28
C GLY A 203 11.52 3.03 21.13
N GLY A 204 11.09 3.29 19.90
CA GLY A 204 9.90 4.10 19.57
C GLY A 204 8.61 3.48 20.12
N PHE A 205 8.44 2.16 19.97
CA PHE A 205 7.30 1.46 20.58
C PHE A 205 7.33 1.50 22.12
N ALA A 206 8.50 1.35 22.75
CA ALA A 206 8.59 1.49 24.20
C ALA A 206 8.18 2.89 24.68
N ASP A 207 8.59 3.93 23.93
CA ASP A 207 8.18 5.31 24.18
C ASP A 207 6.67 5.51 23.98
N PHE A 208 6.09 4.91 22.95
CA PHE A 208 4.65 4.95 22.71
C PHE A 208 3.86 4.36 23.88
N TYR A 209 4.17 3.13 24.32
CA TYR A 209 3.50 2.50 25.47
C TYR A 209 3.62 3.33 26.74
N THR A 210 4.77 4.00 26.94
CA THR A 210 5.00 4.80 28.16
C THR A 210 4.33 6.18 28.14
N LYS A 211 4.22 6.81 26.96
CA LYS A 211 3.91 8.25 26.84
C LYS A 211 2.60 8.54 26.10
N ASN A 212 2.16 7.68 25.20
CA ASN A 212 1.12 8.02 24.22
C ASN A 212 -0.12 7.12 24.31
N ALA A 213 0.01 5.84 24.65
CA ALA A 213 -1.09 4.89 24.60
C ALA A 213 -2.27 5.31 25.50
N ALA A 214 -2.00 5.76 26.72
CA ALA A 214 -3.03 6.21 27.65
C ALA A 214 -3.87 7.38 27.10
N ALA A 215 -3.27 8.29 26.33
CA ALA A 215 -3.96 9.44 25.75
C ALA A 215 -5.01 9.02 24.71
N ALA A 216 -4.78 7.94 23.95
CA ALA A 216 -5.72 7.43 22.96
C ALA A 216 -7.05 6.97 23.57
N PHE A 217 -7.04 6.58 24.84
CA PHE A 217 -8.19 6.05 25.58
C PHE A 217 -8.61 6.91 26.76
N ALA A 218 -8.20 8.19 26.81
CA ALA A 218 -8.54 9.12 27.89
C ALA A 218 -10.05 9.37 28.04
N SER A 219 -10.84 9.14 27.00
CA SER A 219 -12.30 9.25 27.05
C SER A 219 -12.99 8.09 27.77
N VAL A 220 -12.31 6.97 28.00
CA VAL A 220 -12.85 5.81 28.76
C VAL A 220 -12.60 6.04 30.23
N THR A 221 -13.66 6.22 31.02
CA THR A 221 -13.56 6.61 32.43
C THR A 221 -13.65 5.44 33.41
N ASP A 222 -13.76 4.20 32.95
CA ASP A 222 -13.78 3.00 33.79
C ASP A 222 -12.42 2.82 34.50
N PRO A 223 -12.36 2.91 35.85
CA PRO A 223 -11.09 2.86 36.57
C PRO A 223 -10.38 1.50 36.47
N GLU A 224 -11.15 0.41 36.39
CA GLU A 224 -10.56 -0.92 36.25
C GLU A 224 -9.93 -1.12 34.89
N LEU A 225 -10.59 -0.66 33.79
CA LEU A 225 -10.01 -0.67 32.46
C LEU A 225 -8.78 0.24 32.36
N GLN A 226 -8.79 1.42 32.97
CA GLN A 226 -7.62 2.32 33.02
C GLN A 226 -6.45 1.68 33.76
N LYS A 227 -6.72 0.96 34.85
CA LYS A 227 -5.69 0.19 35.57
C LYS A 227 -5.13 -0.94 34.68
N GLN A 228 -6.00 -1.71 34.03
CA GLN A 228 -5.57 -2.78 33.11
C GLN A 228 -4.77 -2.26 31.92
N LEU A 229 -5.11 -1.09 31.37
CA LEU A 229 -4.34 -0.40 30.34
C LEU A 229 -2.93 -0.08 30.86
N THR A 230 -2.83 0.58 32.01
CA THR A 230 -1.55 0.95 32.61
C THR A 230 -0.65 -0.26 32.87
N ASP A 231 -1.22 -1.35 33.40
CA ASP A 231 -0.49 -2.60 33.65
C ASP A 231 0.00 -3.24 32.33
N ALA A 232 -0.85 -3.26 31.29
CA ALA A 232 -0.51 -3.81 29.97
C ALA A 232 0.58 -2.97 29.28
N ASP A 233 0.44 -1.66 29.26
CA ASP A 233 1.41 -0.72 28.68
C ASP A 233 2.78 -0.81 29.36
N THR A 234 2.80 -0.90 30.70
CA THR A 234 4.03 -1.07 31.46
C THR A 234 4.77 -2.34 31.05
N ASN A 235 4.04 -3.46 30.93
CA ASN A 235 4.63 -4.73 30.52
C ASN A 235 5.12 -4.71 29.07
N ALA A 236 4.35 -4.12 28.15
CA ALA A 236 4.73 -3.97 26.75
C ALA A 236 5.96 -3.06 26.59
N ALA A 237 5.99 -1.92 27.28
CA ALA A 237 7.14 -1.00 27.28
C ALA A 237 8.42 -1.69 27.79
N ASN A 238 8.31 -2.44 28.90
CA ASN A 238 9.43 -3.20 29.45
C ASN A 238 9.94 -4.26 28.44
N ALA A 239 9.03 -4.99 27.79
CA ALA A 239 9.37 -5.97 26.79
C ALA A 239 10.10 -5.33 25.58
N MET A 240 9.61 -4.20 25.06
CA MET A 240 10.25 -3.46 23.97
C MET A 240 11.63 -2.92 24.35
N ASN A 241 11.80 -2.41 25.59
CA ASN A 241 13.09 -1.98 26.10
C ASN A 241 14.07 -3.17 26.24
N ASN A 242 13.59 -4.35 26.63
CA ASN A 242 14.39 -5.57 26.68
C ASN A 242 14.85 -5.98 25.28
N LEU A 243 13.96 -5.92 24.28
CA LEU A 243 14.32 -6.20 22.88
C LEU A 243 15.34 -5.20 22.34
N LYS A 244 15.14 -3.90 22.57
CA LYS A 244 16.11 -2.85 22.27
C LYS A 244 17.47 -3.14 22.89
N THR A 245 17.50 -3.50 24.17
CA THR A 245 18.74 -3.82 24.89
C THR A 245 19.43 -5.06 24.32
N TYR A 246 18.66 -6.08 23.95
CA TYR A 246 19.15 -7.26 23.26
C TYR A 246 19.86 -6.89 21.94
N LEU A 247 19.21 -6.06 21.10
CA LEU A 247 19.81 -5.60 19.84
C LEU A 247 21.06 -4.74 20.05
N ILE A 248 21.10 -3.89 21.09
CA ILE A 248 22.31 -3.15 21.47
C ILE A 248 23.47 -4.13 21.78
N GLY A 249 23.18 -5.27 22.41
CA GLY A 249 24.16 -6.33 22.63
C GLY A 249 24.72 -6.90 21.32
N LEU A 250 23.86 -7.07 20.30
CA LEU A 250 24.24 -7.59 18.99
C LEU A 250 25.10 -6.63 18.15
N ARG A 251 25.13 -5.33 18.46
CA ARG A 251 26.00 -4.35 17.76
C ARG A 251 27.47 -4.80 17.67
N LYS A 252 27.97 -5.46 18.72
CA LYS A 252 29.37 -5.90 18.81
C LYS A 252 29.76 -6.92 17.75
N THR A 253 28.80 -7.69 17.27
CA THR A 253 28.97 -8.76 16.28
C THR A 253 28.31 -8.44 14.94
N ALA A 254 27.69 -7.27 14.83
CA ALA A 254 26.99 -6.85 13.63
C ALA A 254 27.92 -6.71 12.41
N THR A 255 27.42 -7.06 11.24
CA THR A 255 28.20 -7.13 10.00
C THR A 255 27.58 -6.25 8.89
N ASP A 256 28.24 -6.20 7.74
CA ASP A 256 27.68 -5.57 6.53
C ASP A 256 27.08 -6.60 5.55
N LYS A 257 26.78 -7.83 6.03
CA LYS A 257 26.26 -8.93 5.22
C LYS A 257 24.73 -8.84 5.11
N PHE A 258 24.23 -7.83 4.42
CA PHE A 258 22.81 -7.68 4.07
C PHE A 258 22.47 -8.11 2.63
N PRO A 259 23.42 -8.17 1.64
CA PRO A 259 23.07 -8.47 0.27
C PRO A 259 22.44 -9.88 0.12
N LEU A 260 21.36 -9.95 -0.65
CA LEU A 260 20.71 -11.22 -1.01
C LEU A 260 21.57 -12.06 -1.97
N GLY A 261 22.38 -11.40 -2.81
CA GLY A 261 23.04 -12.03 -3.95
C GLY A 261 22.11 -12.11 -5.18
N LYS A 262 22.73 -12.31 -6.35
CA LYS A 262 22.02 -12.26 -7.64
C LYS A 262 20.86 -13.25 -7.74
N ASP A 263 21.08 -14.49 -7.32
CA ASP A 263 20.10 -15.56 -7.50
C ASP A 263 18.88 -15.34 -6.60
N LEU A 264 19.11 -15.08 -5.29
CA LEU A 264 17.99 -14.85 -4.36
C LEU A 264 17.25 -13.53 -4.64
N PHE A 265 17.95 -12.53 -5.19
CA PHE A 265 17.30 -11.27 -5.61
C PHE A 265 16.38 -11.49 -6.82
N ALA A 266 16.82 -12.26 -7.82
CA ALA A 266 15.98 -12.64 -8.96
C ALA A 266 14.79 -13.52 -8.51
N GLU A 267 15.03 -14.44 -7.59
CA GLU A 267 13.98 -15.27 -7.01
C GLU A 267 12.96 -14.44 -6.20
N MET A 268 13.42 -13.42 -5.47
CA MET A 268 12.53 -12.45 -4.83
C MET A 268 11.56 -11.82 -5.84
N LEU A 269 12.06 -11.28 -6.94
CA LEU A 269 11.22 -10.67 -7.97
C LEU A 269 10.21 -11.65 -8.57
N LYS A 270 10.66 -12.88 -8.83
CA LYS A 270 9.80 -13.95 -9.36
C LYS A 270 8.70 -14.35 -8.39
N ASP A 271 9.05 -14.63 -7.14
CA ASP A 271 8.12 -15.17 -6.15
C ASP A 271 7.17 -14.10 -5.61
N THR A 272 7.65 -12.85 -5.44
CA THR A 272 6.83 -11.79 -4.83
C THR A 272 6.01 -11.00 -5.85
N GLU A 273 6.54 -10.81 -7.08
CA GLU A 273 5.92 -9.94 -8.09
C GLU A 273 5.68 -10.64 -9.44
N ARG A 274 5.98 -11.93 -9.55
CA ARG A 274 5.91 -12.69 -10.83
C ARG A 274 6.77 -12.10 -11.94
N VAL A 275 7.82 -11.35 -11.60
CA VAL A 275 8.74 -10.75 -12.55
C VAL A 275 9.87 -11.71 -12.84
N GLU A 276 9.96 -12.16 -14.10
CA GLU A 276 11.01 -13.07 -14.61
C GLU A 276 11.95 -12.38 -15.62
N ILE A 277 11.84 -11.03 -15.73
CA ILE A 277 12.74 -10.22 -16.55
C ILE A 277 14.15 -10.26 -15.95
N PRO A 278 15.21 -10.41 -16.74
CA PRO A 278 16.57 -10.36 -16.24
C PRO A 278 16.86 -9.06 -15.47
N VAL A 279 17.51 -9.17 -14.31
CA VAL A 279 17.80 -8.00 -13.44
C VAL A 279 18.58 -6.92 -14.20
N ALA A 280 19.46 -7.31 -15.13
CA ALA A 280 20.20 -6.36 -15.97
C ALA A 280 19.28 -5.53 -16.89
N ASP A 281 18.19 -6.11 -17.38
CA ASP A 281 17.23 -5.39 -18.22
C ASP A 281 16.39 -4.44 -17.38
N ILE A 282 16.04 -4.83 -16.15
CA ILE A 282 15.38 -3.95 -15.15
C ILE A 282 16.29 -2.78 -14.82
N GLU A 283 17.58 -3.04 -14.58
CA GLU A 283 18.58 -2.00 -14.34
C GLU A 283 18.69 -1.03 -15.51
N ALA A 284 18.78 -1.54 -16.72
CA ALA A 284 18.85 -0.74 -17.93
C ALA A 284 17.62 0.16 -18.09
N ALA A 285 16.43 -0.37 -17.85
CA ALA A 285 15.19 0.40 -17.88
C ALA A 285 15.16 1.49 -16.79
N GLY A 286 15.61 1.17 -15.57
CA GLY A 286 15.71 2.15 -14.48
C GLY A 286 16.73 3.26 -14.76
N ARG A 287 17.88 2.94 -15.39
CA ARG A 287 18.87 3.94 -15.83
C ARG A 287 18.30 4.85 -16.92
N ALA A 288 17.58 4.30 -17.87
CA ALA A 288 16.93 5.10 -18.93
C ALA A 288 15.87 6.05 -18.33
N ASP A 289 15.10 5.61 -17.34
CA ASP A 289 14.12 6.47 -16.68
C ASP A 289 14.78 7.58 -15.83
N LEU A 290 15.85 7.25 -15.10
CA LEU A 290 16.67 8.21 -14.38
C LEU A 290 17.25 9.29 -15.33
N GLU A 291 17.78 8.89 -16.47
CA GLU A 291 18.33 9.82 -17.47
C GLU A 291 17.22 10.72 -18.05
N ARG A 292 16.08 10.17 -18.41
CA ARG A 292 14.92 10.89 -18.93
C ARG A 292 14.46 11.96 -17.91
N ASN A 293 14.27 11.57 -16.66
CA ASN A 293 13.84 12.46 -15.58
C ASN A 293 14.90 13.52 -15.25
N THR A 294 16.18 13.17 -15.28
CA THR A 294 17.29 14.12 -15.09
C THR A 294 17.35 15.15 -16.21
N GLN A 295 17.15 14.74 -17.46
CA GLN A 295 17.12 15.65 -18.59
C GLN A 295 15.93 16.62 -18.50
N ALA A 296 14.73 16.11 -18.18
CA ALA A 296 13.55 16.95 -17.95
C ALA A 296 13.76 17.94 -16.80
N LEU A 297 14.37 17.49 -15.68
CA LEU A 297 14.71 18.37 -14.57
C LEU A 297 15.71 19.47 -14.98
N LYS A 298 16.68 19.14 -15.80
CA LYS A 298 17.65 20.11 -16.32
C LYS A 298 16.98 21.19 -17.19
N GLU A 299 16.03 20.79 -18.03
CA GLU A 299 15.25 21.71 -18.88
C GLU A 299 14.37 22.63 -18.06
N GLU A 300 13.63 22.09 -17.09
CA GLU A 300 12.79 22.88 -16.19
C GLU A 300 13.62 23.83 -15.29
N CYS A 301 14.76 23.35 -14.80
CA CYS A 301 15.66 24.19 -14.02
C CYS A 301 16.28 25.32 -14.85
N ALA A 302 16.56 25.09 -16.14
CA ALA A 302 17.05 26.14 -17.02
C ALA A 302 16.00 27.25 -17.25
N ALA A 303 14.71 26.89 -17.27
CA ALA A 303 13.60 27.84 -17.31
C ALA A 303 13.40 28.57 -15.98
N TYR A 304 13.40 27.83 -14.86
CA TYR A 304 13.10 28.36 -13.51
C TYR A 304 14.25 29.17 -12.90
N LEU A 305 15.50 28.79 -13.16
CA LEU A 305 16.72 29.45 -12.66
C LEU A 305 17.81 29.50 -13.73
N PRO A 306 17.69 30.38 -14.77
CA PRO A 306 18.50 30.32 -16.01
C PRO A 306 20.02 30.35 -15.83
N LYS A 307 20.55 30.85 -14.70
CA LYS A 307 22.00 30.93 -14.41
C LYS A 307 22.43 30.02 -13.26
N GLY A 308 21.51 29.17 -12.76
CA GLY A 308 21.77 28.30 -11.62
C GLY A 308 22.24 26.91 -12.06
N THR A 309 22.82 26.16 -11.10
CA THR A 309 23.00 24.71 -11.22
C THR A 309 21.67 24.01 -10.92
N ILE A 310 21.55 22.74 -11.31
CA ILE A 310 20.37 21.92 -10.95
C ILE A 310 20.20 21.87 -9.42
N SER A 311 21.29 21.68 -8.68
CA SER A 311 21.22 21.67 -7.19
C SER A 311 20.72 22.99 -6.62
N ALA A 312 21.15 24.16 -7.17
CA ALA A 312 20.65 25.46 -6.73
C ALA A 312 19.17 25.67 -7.10
N CYS A 313 18.75 25.17 -8.24
CA CYS A 313 17.36 25.17 -8.68
C CYS A 313 16.48 24.34 -7.73
N VAL A 314 16.84 23.09 -7.47
CA VAL A 314 16.13 22.20 -6.54
C VAL A 314 16.11 22.80 -5.12
N ALA A 315 17.22 23.37 -4.65
CA ALA A 315 17.26 24.06 -3.35
C ALA A 315 16.30 25.25 -3.29
N LYS A 316 16.17 26.01 -4.38
CA LYS A 316 15.22 27.14 -4.47
C LYS A 316 13.77 26.65 -4.41
N VAL A 317 13.41 25.59 -5.13
CA VAL A 317 12.08 24.96 -5.06
C VAL A 317 11.82 24.41 -3.66
N SER A 318 12.81 23.70 -3.09
CA SER A 318 12.72 23.15 -1.73
C SER A 318 12.54 24.21 -0.65
N ALA A 319 12.96 25.45 -0.88
CA ALA A 319 12.78 26.56 0.05
C ALA A 319 11.36 27.14 0.04
N ASN A 320 10.56 26.91 -1.01
CA ASN A 320 9.19 27.38 -1.09
C ASN A 320 8.26 26.45 -0.29
N LYS A 321 8.13 26.73 1.01
CA LYS A 321 7.35 25.94 1.96
C LYS A 321 5.89 26.41 2.01
N PRO A 322 4.92 25.50 2.31
CA PRO A 322 3.53 25.88 2.54
C PRO A 322 3.40 26.95 3.64
N LYS A 323 2.70 28.04 3.33
CA LYS A 323 2.54 29.18 4.25
C LYS A 323 1.62 28.89 5.42
N VAL A 324 0.66 27.98 5.23
CA VAL A 324 -0.36 27.62 6.24
C VAL A 324 0.01 26.36 7.03
N GLY A 325 1.24 25.85 6.86
CA GLY A 325 1.64 24.55 7.39
C GLY A 325 1.30 23.40 6.45
N PHE A 326 2.09 22.32 6.54
CA PHE A 326 2.04 21.22 5.54
C PHE A 326 0.73 20.41 5.62
N VAL A 327 0.13 20.23 6.80
CA VAL A 327 -1.15 19.50 6.96
C VAL A 327 -2.31 20.26 6.33
N GLU A 328 -2.41 21.56 6.60
CA GLU A 328 -3.47 22.39 6.02
C GLU A 328 -3.30 22.58 4.51
N ALA A 329 -2.06 22.71 4.05
CA ALA A 329 -1.76 22.78 2.62
C ALA A 329 -2.15 21.48 1.91
N ALA A 330 -1.79 20.30 2.48
CA ALA A 330 -2.20 19.01 1.93
C ALA A 330 -3.72 18.89 1.89
N ARG A 331 -4.43 19.29 2.95
CA ARG A 331 -5.90 19.26 2.99
C ARG A 331 -6.52 20.09 1.88
N ALA A 332 -6.00 21.27 1.62
CA ALA A 332 -6.45 22.11 0.50
C ALA A 332 -6.14 21.47 -0.86
N GLN A 333 -4.92 20.92 -1.02
CA GLN A 333 -4.53 20.22 -2.25
C GLN A 333 -5.45 19.04 -2.59
N LEU A 334 -5.93 18.27 -1.59
CA LEU A 334 -6.82 17.14 -1.84
C LEU A 334 -8.14 17.54 -2.51
N VAL A 335 -8.69 18.70 -2.18
CA VAL A 335 -9.90 19.23 -2.81
C VAL A 335 -9.66 19.50 -4.29
N ASP A 336 -8.57 20.19 -4.60
CA ASP A 336 -8.21 20.56 -5.98
C ASP A 336 -7.83 19.31 -6.80
N LEU A 337 -7.13 18.34 -6.21
CA LEU A 337 -6.73 17.09 -6.87
C LEU A 337 -7.94 16.21 -7.21
N LYS A 338 -8.89 16.03 -6.28
CA LYS A 338 -10.13 15.29 -6.56
C LYS A 338 -10.91 15.93 -7.71
N LYS A 339 -11.06 17.24 -7.66
CA LYS A 339 -11.70 18.01 -8.73
C LYS A 339 -10.97 17.83 -10.07
N PHE A 340 -9.62 17.87 -10.07
CA PHE A 340 -8.83 17.66 -11.28
C PHE A 340 -9.06 16.26 -11.87
N VAL A 341 -9.07 15.21 -11.04
CA VAL A 341 -9.35 13.83 -11.47
C VAL A 341 -10.71 13.74 -12.18
N GLN A 342 -11.75 14.39 -11.60
CA GLN A 342 -13.10 14.39 -12.15
C GLN A 342 -13.20 15.20 -13.45
N ASP A 343 -12.72 16.44 -13.44
CA ASP A 343 -12.83 17.37 -14.59
C ASP A 343 -12.08 16.86 -15.83
N ASN A 344 -10.98 16.12 -15.62
CA ASN A 344 -10.15 15.60 -16.71
C ASN A 344 -10.43 14.12 -17.02
N ASN A 345 -11.46 13.53 -16.41
CA ASN A 345 -11.84 12.13 -16.64
C ASN A 345 -10.62 11.18 -16.56
N VAL A 346 -9.85 11.29 -15.45
CA VAL A 346 -8.58 10.54 -15.30
C VAL A 346 -8.84 9.07 -15.00
N VAL A 347 -9.74 8.80 -14.06
CA VAL A 347 -10.13 7.47 -13.57
C VAL A 347 -11.43 7.61 -12.79
N SER A 348 -12.25 6.57 -12.73
CA SER A 348 -13.49 6.55 -11.96
C SER A 348 -13.22 6.62 -10.45
N ILE A 349 -14.08 7.35 -9.72
CA ILE A 349 -14.07 7.40 -8.26
C ILE A 349 -15.23 6.53 -7.77
N PRO A 350 -14.97 5.35 -7.17
CA PRO A 350 -16.02 4.35 -6.91
C PRO A 350 -16.91 4.68 -5.70
N SER A 351 -16.52 5.63 -4.85
CA SER A 351 -17.32 6.04 -3.68
C SER A 351 -17.20 7.54 -3.38
N ASN A 352 -18.01 8.03 -2.45
CA ASN A 352 -17.93 9.42 -1.97
C ASN A 352 -17.02 9.58 -0.74
N GLU A 353 -16.25 8.58 -0.42
CA GLU A 353 -15.33 8.64 0.72
C GLU A 353 -14.23 9.68 0.51
N GLU A 354 -13.77 10.26 1.63
CA GLU A 354 -12.72 11.26 1.68
C GLU A 354 -11.64 10.83 2.67
N ALA A 355 -10.38 11.11 2.34
CA ALA A 355 -9.29 10.90 3.26
C ALA A 355 -9.15 12.10 4.22
N LEU A 356 -9.01 11.83 5.50
CA LEU A 356 -8.61 12.82 6.50
C LEU A 356 -7.12 13.14 6.31
N VAL A 357 -6.69 14.33 6.76
CA VAL A 357 -5.27 14.72 6.78
C VAL A 357 -4.87 15.04 8.21
N ALA A 358 -3.79 14.42 8.69
CA ALA A 358 -3.29 14.59 10.05
C ALA A 358 -1.75 14.58 10.11
N GLU A 359 -1.19 15.02 11.25
CA GLU A 359 0.21 14.70 11.57
C GLU A 359 0.35 13.22 11.88
N ALA A 360 1.45 12.63 11.41
CA ALA A 360 1.79 11.25 11.74
C ALA A 360 1.96 11.06 13.26
N PRO A 361 1.39 9.98 13.83
CA PRO A 361 1.56 9.67 15.24
C PRO A 361 3.04 9.49 15.61
N VAL A 362 3.38 9.77 16.87
CA VAL A 362 4.77 9.83 17.34
C VAL A 362 5.54 8.52 17.10
N TYR A 363 4.85 7.39 17.16
CA TYR A 363 5.42 6.05 16.98
C TYR A 363 5.57 5.64 15.51
N ASN A 364 5.03 6.43 14.55
CA ASN A 364 5.09 6.12 13.12
C ASN A 364 5.56 7.34 12.32
N ARG A 365 6.80 7.78 12.57
CA ARG A 365 7.45 8.93 11.92
C ARG A 365 8.71 8.55 11.16
N SER A 366 8.89 7.27 10.87
CA SER A 366 10.01 6.78 10.07
C SER A 366 9.86 7.13 8.58
N ASN A 367 8.62 7.28 8.09
CA ASN A 367 8.30 7.80 6.77
C ASN A 367 7.83 9.25 6.86
N SER A 368 8.15 10.04 5.84
CA SER A 368 7.73 11.47 5.75
C SER A 368 6.22 11.63 5.55
N ALA A 369 5.59 10.68 4.86
CA ALA A 369 4.15 10.63 4.64
C ALA A 369 3.70 9.19 4.38
N PHE A 370 2.44 8.89 4.69
CA PHE A 370 1.79 7.62 4.40
C PHE A 370 0.28 7.75 4.58
N ILE A 371 -0.48 6.86 3.95
CA ILE A 371 -1.91 6.76 4.16
C ILE A 371 -2.27 5.48 4.90
N GLN A 372 -3.20 5.61 5.85
CA GLN A 372 -3.83 4.49 6.55
C GLN A 372 -5.21 4.27 5.96
N ILE A 373 -5.46 3.08 5.48
CA ILE A 373 -6.69 2.71 4.79
C ILE A 373 -7.34 1.55 5.53
N PRO A 374 -8.67 1.62 5.80
CA PRO A 374 -9.42 0.51 6.36
C PRO A 374 -9.38 -0.72 5.46
N GLY A 375 -9.51 -1.90 6.05
CA GLY A 375 -9.52 -3.14 5.30
C GLY A 375 -10.85 -3.40 4.57
N PRO A 376 -10.91 -4.43 3.70
CA PRO A 376 -12.09 -4.72 2.86
C PRO A 376 -13.31 -5.24 3.63
N TYR A 377 -13.18 -5.51 4.93
CA TYR A 377 -14.30 -5.88 5.81
C TYR A 377 -14.75 -4.72 6.71
N ASP A 378 -13.99 -3.61 6.77
CA ASP A 378 -14.39 -2.40 7.47
C ASP A 378 -15.46 -1.62 6.69
N HIS A 379 -16.38 -0.99 7.41
CA HIS A 379 -17.39 -0.13 6.84
C HIS A 379 -17.50 1.17 7.62
N GLY A 380 -17.47 2.31 6.91
CA GLY A 380 -17.62 3.63 7.53
C GLY A 380 -16.43 4.09 8.37
N VAL A 381 -15.27 3.45 8.23
CA VAL A 381 -14.01 3.83 8.86
C VAL A 381 -13.27 4.77 7.91
N ALA A 382 -12.85 5.94 8.40
CA ALA A 382 -12.17 6.91 7.58
C ALA A 382 -10.72 6.51 7.31
N SER A 383 -10.24 6.74 6.09
CA SER A 383 -8.81 6.71 5.76
C SER A 383 -8.13 7.99 6.25
N THR A 384 -6.85 7.92 6.64
CA THR A 384 -6.10 9.07 7.12
C THR A 384 -4.75 9.19 6.42
N TYR A 385 -4.56 10.28 5.68
CA TYR A 385 -3.28 10.69 5.14
C TYR A 385 -2.46 11.37 6.23
N ASN A 386 -1.37 10.74 6.63
CA ASN A 386 -0.50 11.17 7.71
C ASN A 386 0.78 11.78 7.16
N ILE A 387 1.18 12.94 7.69
CA ILE A 387 2.42 13.63 7.31
C ILE A 387 3.26 13.81 8.56
N ALA A 388 4.50 13.29 8.53
CA ALA A 388 5.39 13.35 9.68
C ALA A 388 5.98 14.75 9.87
N PRO A 389 5.84 15.36 11.07
CA PRO A 389 6.57 16.58 11.39
C PRO A 389 8.07 16.28 11.54
N PRO A 390 8.95 17.30 11.40
CA PRO A 390 10.37 17.13 11.62
C PRO A 390 10.66 16.69 13.07
N ASN A 391 11.69 15.87 13.24
CA ASN A 391 12.13 15.45 14.56
C ASN A 391 12.59 16.68 15.39
N PRO A 392 12.00 16.93 16.57
CA PRO A 392 12.35 18.09 17.39
C PRO A 392 13.80 18.06 17.92
N ALA A 393 14.45 16.89 17.92
CA ALA A 393 15.85 16.75 18.31
C ALA A 393 16.85 17.20 17.23
N TRP A 394 16.39 17.39 16.00
CA TRP A 394 17.24 17.87 14.90
C TRP A 394 17.55 19.36 15.02
N SER A 395 18.61 19.81 14.37
CA SER A 395 18.91 21.24 14.25
C SER A 395 17.76 21.98 13.54
N LYS A 396 17.62 23.28 13.77
CA LYS A 396 16.60 24.09 13.10
C LYS A 396 16.72 24.07 11.58
N ALA A 397 17.95 23.97 11.07
CA ALA A 397 18.22 23.85 9.64
C ALA A 397 17.71 22.50 9.08
N GLU A 398 17.98 21.40 9.76
CA GLU A 398 17.48 20.08 9.37
C GLU A 398 15.95 20.00 9.46
N GLN A 399 15.36 20.56 10.53
CA GLN A 399 13.89 20.63 10.66
C GLN A 399 13.28 21.41 9.49
N ALA A 400 13.86 22.55 9.12
CA ALA A 400 13.38 23.35 8.00
C ALA A 400 13.57 22.64 6.64
N ALA A 401 14.67 21.91 6.46
CA ALA A 401 14.92 21.14 5.24
C ALA A 401 13.92 19.98 5.07
N TYR A 402 13.57 19.31 6.17
CA TYR A 402 12.66 18.15 6.17
C TYR A 402 11.22 18.47 5.76
N ILE A 403 10.72 19.66 6.10
CA ILE A 403 9.37 20.07 5.66
C ILE A 403 9.32 20.07 4.12
N PRO A 404 8.34 19.41 3.48
CA PRO A 404 8.26 19.38 2.03
C PRO A 404 8.01 20.77 1.45
N SER A 405 8.50 21.03 0.23
CA SER A 405 8.07 22.20 -0.54
C SER A 405 6.61 22.08 -0.96
N GLU A 406 5.97 23.18 -1.33
CA GLU A 406 4.60 23.20 -1.84
C GLU A 406 4.43 22.25 -3.05
N ALA A 407 5.41 22.29 -3.96
CA ALA A 407 5.43 21.45 -5.16
C ALA A 407 5.64 19.97 -4.84
N SER A 408 6.59 19.64 -3.95
CA SER A 408 6.80 18.23 -3.53
C SER A 408 5.60 17.69 -2.77
N LEU A 409 4.99 18.49 -1.89
CA LEU A 409 3.78 18.11 -1.15
C LEU A 409 2.61 17.82 -2.10
N LEU A 410 2.44 18.59 -3.17
CA LEU A 410 1.40 18.37 -4.17
C LEU A 410 1.48 16.94 -4.75
N TYR A 411 2.66 16.52 -5.18
CA TYR A 411 2.83 15.19 -5.76
C TYR A 411 2.89 14.06 -4.72
N THR A 412 3.25 14.37 -3.47
CA THR A 412 3.03 13.45 -2.35
C THR A 412 1.53 13.27 -2.10
N SER A 413 0.72 14.33 -2.16
CA SER A 413 -0.74 14.25 -2.05
C SER A 413 -1.38 13.50 -3.23
N VAL A 414 -0.81 13.57 -4.43
CA VAL A 414 -1.18 12.72 -5.57
C VAL A 414 -0.89 11.26 -5.26
N HIS A 415 0.33 10.96 -4.79
CA HIS A 415 0.80 9.62 -4.45
C HIS A 415 -0.06 8.95 -3.37
N GLU A 416 -0.33 9.68 -2.28
CA GLU A 416 -1.04 9.13 -1.13
C GLU A 416 -2.56 9.06 -1.37
N VAL A 417 -3.14 10.04 -2.10
CA VAL A 417 -4.60 10.17 -2.12
C VAL A 417 -5.20 10.18 -3.52
N TRP A 418 -5.08 11.27 -4.30
CA TRP A 418 -5.82 11.47 -5.55
C TRP A 418 -4.93 11.63 -6.78
N PRO A 419 -4.87 10.63 -7.66
CA PRO A 419 -5.51 9.31 -7.67
C PRO A 419 -4.63 8.15 -7.20
N GLY A 420 -3.72 8.36 -6.23
CA GLY A 420 -2.75 7.38 -5.75
C GLY A 420 -3.36 6.25 -4.89
N HIS A 421 -2.72 5.96 -3.74
CA HIS A 421 -3.08 4.83 -2.88
C HIS A 421 -4.54 4.84 -2.43
N PHE A 422 -5.06 5.98 -1.96
CA PHE A 422 -6.43 6.05 -1.49
C PHE A 422 -7.43 5.60 -2.57
N LEU A 423 -7.33 6.17 -3.77
CA LEU A 423 -8.21 5.80 -4.87
C LEU A 423 -8.05 4.33 -5.25
N GLN A 424 -6.82 3.83 -5.36
CA GLN A 424 -6.54 2.44 -5.67
C GLN A 424 -7.21 1.50 -4.66
N PHE A 425 -7.13 1.80 -3.36
CA PHE A 425 -7.77 0.98 -2.33
C PHE A 425 -9.29 1.14 -2.27
N LEU A 426 -9.85 2.28 -2.69
CA LEU A 426 -11.30 2.38 -2.90
C LEU A 426 -11.78 1.37 -3.95
N HIS A 427 -11.03 1.20 -5.05
CA HIS A 427 -11.31 0.17 -6.05
C HIS A 427 -11.12 -1.24 -5.49
N SER A 428 -10.00 -1.50 -4.80
CA SER A 428 -9.72 -2.82 -4.22
C SER A 428 -10.78 -3.24 -3.20
N ASN A 429 -11.17 -2.35 -2.29
CA ASN A 429 -12.16 -2.64 -1.25
C ASN A 429 -13.59 -2.81 -1.82
N ALA A 430 -13.90 -2.17 -2.94
CA ALA A 430 -15.15 -2.35 -3.66
C ALA A 430 -15.19 -3.64 -4.50
N ASN A 431 -14.07 -4.35 -4.64
CA ASN A 431 -13.99 -5.57 -5.44
C ASN A 431 -14.87 -6.67 -4.82
N PRO A 432 -15.74 -7.34 -5.61
CA PRO A 432 -16.57 -8.42 -5.10
C PRO A 432 -15.78 -9.67 -4.68
N SER A 433 -14.57 -9.88 -5.23
CA SER A 433 -13.65 -10.94 -4.82
C SER A 433 -12.88 -10.49 -3.57
N LYS A 434 -13.15 -11.15 -2.43
CA LYS A 434 -12.37 -10.87 -1.21
C LYS A 434 -10.91 -11.25 -1.34
N LEU A 435 -10.58 -12.21 -2.18
CA LEU A 435 -9.21 -12.57 -2.53
C LEU A 435 -8.49 -11.36 -3.13
N GLU A 436 -9.06 -10.73 -4.13
CA GLU A 436 -8.47 -9.60 -4.83
C GLU A 436 -8.43 -8.31 -3.97
N ALA A 437 -9.33 -8.19 -2.99
CA ALA A 437 -9.36 -7.08 -2.06
C ALA A 437 -8.35 -7.20 -0.91
N LEU A 438 -8.02 -8.44 -0.48
CA LEU A 438 -7.18 -8.69 0.70
C LEU A 438 -5.69 -8.55 0.43
N TRP A 439 -5.22 -8.99 -0.72
CA TRP A 439 -3.78 -8.99 -1.02
C TRP A 439 -3.46 -8.01 -2.14
N VAL A 440 -2.63 -7.04 -1.82
CA VAL A 440 -2.14 -6.04 -2.80
C VAL A 440 -0.64 -6.17 -2.94
N GLY A 441 -0.16 -6.36 -4.17
CA GLY A 441 1.26 -6.46 -4.51
C GLY A 441 2.00 -5.14 -4.30
N TYR A 442 3.27 -5.22 -3.93
CA TYR A 442 4.09 -4.02 -3.70
C TYR A 442 4.27 -3.21 -5.01
N ALA A 443 4.64 -3.89 -6.10
CA ALA A 443 4.77 -3.26 -7.40
C ALA A 443 3.45 -2.69 -7.94
N PHE A 444 2.31 -3.30 -7.57
CA PHE A 444 1.00 -2.76 -7.95
C PHE A 444 0.71 -1.46 -7.19
N ALA A 445 0.76 -1.47 -5.85
CA ALA A 445 0.39 -0.33 -5.04
C ALA A 445 1.34 0.86 -5.24
N GLU A 446 2.64 0.64 -5.05
CA GLU A 446 3.64 1.72 -5.16
C GLU A 446 3.90 2.12 -6.61
N GLY A 447 3.83 1.15 -7.52
CA GLY A 447 3.91 1.40 -8.95
C GLY A 447 2.76 2.26 -9.44
N TRP A 448 1.52 1.98 -9.00
CA TRP A 448 0.36 2.80 -9.31
C TRP A 448 0.49 4.22 -8.74
N ALA A 449 0.82 4.37 -7.46
CA ALA A 449 0.94 5.67 -6.84
C ALA A 449 2.06 6.51 -7.48
N HIS A 450 3.19 5.90 -7.80
CA HIS A 450 4.28 6.57 -8.51
C HIS A 450 3.95 6.86 -9.98
N TYR A 451 3.25 5.96 -10.66
CA TYR A 451 2.69 6.18 -11.99
C TYR A 451 1.71 7.37 -11.99
N ALA A 452 0.86 7.46 -10.97
CA ALA A 452 -0.11 8.54 -10.83
C ALA A 452 0.56 9.92 -10.76
N GLU A 453 1.70 10.07 -10.10
CA GLU A 453 2.45 11.34 -10.05
C GLU A 453 2.81 11.84 -11.46
N GLU A 454 3.39 10.98 -12.29
CA GLU A 454 3.79 11.31 -13.67
C GLU A 454 2.57 11.47 -14.58
N MET A 455 1.62 10.57 -14.50
CA MET A 455 0.39 10.56 -15.28
C MET A 455 -0.45 11.83 -15.05
N MET A 456 -0.56 12.31 -13.81
CA MET A 456 -1.29 13.54 -13.50
C MET A 456 -0.62 14.77 -14.13
N TYR A 457 0.72 14.82 -14.16
CA TYR A 457 1.44 15.86 -14.89
C TYR A 457 1.20 15.73 -16.40
N GLU A 458 1.29 14.54 -16.98
CA GLU A 458 0.98 14.29 -18.40
C GLU A 458 -0.45 14.72 -18.75
N ARG A 459 -1.42 14.56 -17.83
CA ARG A 459 -2.82 15.02 -17.97
C ARG A 459 -3.00 16.52 -17.75
N GLY A 460 -1.95 17.25 -17.40
CA GLY A 460 -1.95 18.72 -17.32
C GLY A 460 -1.86 19.31 -15.90
N LEU A 461 -1.78 18.48 -14.83
CA LEU A 461 -1.60 18.99 -13.48
C LEU A 461 -0.27 19.74 -13.35
N GLY A 462 -0.32 21.04 -13.10
CA GLY A 462 0.87 21.88 -12.99
C GLY A 462 1.58 22.16 -14.31
N LYS A 463 0.99 21.83 -15.46
CA LYS A 463 1.58 22.10 -16.78
C LYS A 463 1.81 23.59 -16.99
N GLY A 464 3.03 23.97 -17.39
CA GLY A 464 3.45 25.35 -17.56
C GLY A 464 3.96 26.01 -16.27
N ASP A 465 3.98 25.29 -15.16
CA ASP A 465 4.56 25.70 -13.88
C ASP A 465 5.82 24.86 -13.62
N SER A 466 6.99 25.42 -13.94
CA SER A 466 8.28 24.70 -13.78
C SER A 466 8.53 24.26 -12.33
N GLU A 467 8.06 25.01 -11.33
CA GLU A 467 8.24 24.65 -9.93
C GLU A 467 7.49 23.36 -9.58
N LYS A 468 6.24 23.24 -10.03
CA LYS A 468 5.46 22.00 -9.84
C LYS A 468 6.07 20.81 -10.56
N HIS A 469 6.51 21.00 -11.82
CA HIS A 469 7.17 19.92 -12.54
C HIS A 469 8.48 19.48 -11.90
N ILE A 470 9.30 20.43 -11.40
CA ILE A 470 10.51 20.12 -10.62
C ILE A 470 10.16 19.29 -9.38
N GLY A 471 9.05 19.60 -8.70
CA GLY A 471 8.55 18.83 -7.55
C GLY A 471 8.24 17.37 -7.93
N GLN A 472 7.54 17.14 -9.04
CA GLN A 472 7.27 15.79 -9.56
C GLN A 472 8.56 15.05 -9.93
N LEU A 473 9.46 15.72 -10.68
CA LEU A 473 10.71 15.13 -11.14
C LEU A 473 11.65 14.75 -9.99
N THR A 474 11.73 15.56 -8.93
CA THR A 474 12.54 15.22 -7.75
C THR A 474 11.99 14.01 -7.00
N ASN A 475 10.66 13.85 -6.95
CA ASN A 475 10.03 12.64 -6.44
C ASN A 475 10.33 11.42 -7.34
N ALA A 476 10.30 11.57 -8.66
CA ALA A 476 10.63 10.49 -9.59
C ALA A 476 12.09 10.05 -9.45
N LEU A 477 13.04 10.99 -9.43
CA LEU A 477 14.46 10.69 -9.29
C LEU A 477 14.78 9.95 -7.98
N LEU A 478 14.09 10.26 -6.88
CA LEU A 478 14.23 9.52 -5.63
C LEU A 478 13.90 8.02 -5.83
N ARG A 479 12.82 7.71 -6.54
CA ARG A 479 12.39 6.32 -6.80
C ARG A 479 13.26 5.61 -7.82
N ASP A 480 13.77 6.33 -8.82
CA ASP A 480 14.72 5.79 -9.79
C ASP A 480 16.02 5.37 -9.09
N VAL A 481 16.53 6.22 -8.18
CA VAL A 481 17.71 5.88 -7.37
C VAL A 481 17.42 4.71 -6.41
N ARG A 482 16.20 4.57 -5.86
CA ARG A 482 15.83 3.38 -5.10
C ARG A 482 15.99 2.10 -5.92
N LEU A 483 15.52 2.08 -7.17
CA LEU A 483 15.65 0.91 -8.04
C LEU A 483 17.12 0.55 -8.27
N LEU A 484 17.92 1.51 -8.71
CA LEU A 484 19.33 1.27 -9.01
C LEU A 484 20.16 0.94 -7.76
N SER A 485 19.84 1.58 -6.64
CA SER A 485 20.49 1.31 -5.34
C SER A 485 20.16 -0.08 -4.82
N ALA A 486 18.89 -0.55 -4.93
CA ALA A 486 18.52 -1.92 -4.52
C ALA A 486 19.32 -2.95 -5.32
N ILE A 487 19.33 -2.83 -6.64
CA ILE A 487 20.09 -3.74 -7.51
C ILE A 487 21.57 -3.70 -7.15
N GLY A 488 22.16 -2.49 -7.13
CA GLY A 488 23.59 -2.32 -6.83
C GLY A 488 24.02 -2.89 -5.48
N MET A 489 23.24 -2.63 -4.42
CA MET A 489 23.56 -3.10 -3.06
C MET A 489 23.38 -4.62 -2.92
N HIS A 490 22.35 -5.19 -3.52
CA HIS A 490 22.05 -6.61 -3.30
C HIS A 490 22.72 -7.54 -4.30
N THR A 491 23.15 -7.06 -5.49
CA THR A 491 23.69 -7.92 -6.56
C THR A 491 25.08 -7.56 -7.03
N GLU A 492 25.57 -6.33 -6.77
CA GLU A 492 26.80 -5.79 -7.37
C GLU A 492 27.82 -5.30 -6.34
N GLY A 493 27.55 -5.44 -5.05
CA GLY A 493 28.46 -5.06 -3.97
C GLY A 493 28.55 -3.56 -3.71
N MET A 494 27.55 -2.76 -4.14
CA MET A 494 27.45 -1.35 -3.76
C MET A 494 27.35 -1.23 -2.25
N THR A 495 28.14 -0.36 -1.67
CA THR A 495 28.09 -0.07 -0.22
C THR A 495 26.97 0.91 0.11
N VAL A 496 26.54 0.91 1.38
CA VAL A 496 25.54 1.90 1.90
C VAL A 496 26.03 3.34 1.65
N ALA A 497 27.32 3.62 1.83
CA ALA A 497 27.88 4.95 1.58
C ALA A 497 27.85 5.36 0.10
N GLN A 498 28.02 4.40 -0.82
CA GLN A 498 27.88 4.66 -2.25
C GLN A 498 26.41 4.92 -2.62
N SER A 499 25.48 4.16 -2.03
CA SER A 499 24.03 4.40 -2.17
C SER A 499 23.66 5.80 -1.63
N GLU A 500 24.08 6.16 -0.41
CA GLU A 500 23.85 7.51 0.15
C GLU A 500 24.35 8.61 -0.79
N LYS A 501 25.57 8.47 -1.30
CA LYS A 501 26.10 9.41 -2.28
C LYS A 501 25.23 9.50 -3.54
N MET A 502 24.70 8.38 -4.01
CA MET A 502 23.83 8.34 -5.19
C MET A 502 22.53 9.11 -4.95
N PHE A 503 21.90 8.95 -3.78
CA PHE A 503 20.71 9.73 -3.39
C PHE A 503 21.01 11.24 -3.33
N ILE A 504 22.16 11.65 -2.81
CA ILE A 504 22.55 13.07 -2.78
C ILE A 504 22.80 13.62 -4.18
N THR A 505 23.52 12.88 -5.03
CA THR A 505 24.05 13.44 -6.29
C THR A 505 23.14 13.26 -7.49
N GLN A 506 22.27 12.22 -7.49
CA GLN A 506 21.38 11.90 -8.62
C GLN A 506 19.91 12.14 -8.31
N ALA A 507 19.50 12.01 -7.04
CA ALA A 507 18.14 12.33 -6.61
C ALA A 507 18.04 13.66 -5.85
N PHE A 508 19.15 14.40 -5.68
CA PHE A 508 19.21 15.71 -5.04
C PHE A 508 18.61 15.74 -3.63
N GLN A 509 18.74 14.63 -2.91
CA GLN A 509 18.21 14.51 -1.57
C GLN A 509 19.13 15.20 -0.55
N ASP A 510 18.54 15.74 0.52
CA ASP A 510 19.32 16.20 1.67
C ASP A 510 20.04 15.02 2.35
N PRO A 511 21.16 15.27 3.06
CA PRO A 511 21.96 14.20 3.66
C PRO A 511 21.21 13.32 4.66
N GLY A 512 20.19 13.86 5.36
CA GLY A 512 19.39 13.11 6.33
C GLY A 512 18.51 12.07 5.63
N ASN A 513 17.76 12.51 4.61
CA ASN A 513 16.95 11.64 3.80
C ASN A 513 17.80 10.63 3.01
N ALA A 514 18.93 11.07 2.43
CA ALA A 514 19.83 10.17 1.70
C ALA A 514 20.35 9.01 2.57
N ARG A 515 20.76 9.28 3.82
CA ARG A 515 21.15 8.24 4.80
C ARG A 515 20.00 7.28 5.10
N GLN A 516 18.79 7.81 5.31
CA GLN A 516 17.60 7.01 5.58
C GLN A 516 17.27 6.09 4.40
N GLN A 517 17.31 6.62 3.18
CA GLN A 517 17.02 5.85 1.96
C GLN A 517 18.06 4.75 1.71
N ALA A 518 19.36 5.06 1.88
CA ALA A 518 20.43 4.08 1.74
C ALA A 518 20.34 2.97 2.79
N ALA A 519 20.01 3.31 4.04
CA ALA A 519 19.80 2.33 5.09
C ALA A 519 18.56 1.45 4.79
N ARG A 520 17.45 2.06 4.35
CA ARG A 520 16.23 1.33 3.96
C ARG A 520 16.51 0.29 2.89
N GLY A 521 17.25 0.64 1.85
CA GLY A 521 17.58 -0.29 0.77
C GLY A 521 18.28 -1.57 1.22
N THR A 522 18.90 -1.61 2.40
CA THR A 522 19.55 -2.81 2.93
C THR A 522 18.54 -3.84 3.44
N PHE A 523 17.43 -3.42 4.06
CA PHE A 523 16.42 -4.31 4.66
C PHE A 523 15.11 -4.38 3.89
N ASP A 524 14.89 -3.48 2.94
CA ASP A 524 13.76 -3.44 2.02
C ASP A 524 14.26 -3.43 0.56
N PRO A 525 14.86 -4.55 0.07
CA PRO A 525 15.32 -4.65 -1.30
C PRO A 525 14.17 -4.46 -2.31
N ALA A 526 12.93 -4.72 -1.89
CA ALA A 526 11.74 -4.61 -2.72
C ALA A 526 11.32 -3.15 -3.00
N TYR A 527 11.97 -2.14 -2.39
CA TYR A 527 11.66 -0.75 -2.70
C TYR A 527 12.00 -0.33 -4.15
N LEU A 528 12.67 -1.19 -4.92
CA LEU A 528 12.79 -1.03 -6.38
C LEU A 528 11.42 -1.02 -7.08
N ASN A 529 10.40 -1.61 -6.47
CA ASN A 529 9.08 -1.80 -7.06
C ASN A 529 8.32 -0.48 -7.32
N TYR A 530 8.73 0.64 -6.73
CA TYR A 530 8.19 1.96 -7.09
C TYR A 530 8.38 2.25 -8.58
N THR A 531 9.62 2.30 -9.05
CA THR A 531 9.92 2.57 -10.46
C THR A 531 9.64 1.36 -11.35
N LEU A 532 9.95 0.14 -10.91
CA LEU A 532 9.64 -1.06 -11.68
C LEU A 532 8.13 -1.17 -11.95
N GLY A 533 7.30 -0.99 -10.94
CA GLY A 533 5.84 -1.01 -11.08
C GLY A 533 5.32 0.09 -12.02
N LYS A 534 5.82 1.33 -11.85
CA LYS A 534 5.50 2.44 -12.77
C LYS A 534 5.81 2.08 -14.24
N LEU A 535 6.99 1.56 -14.50
CA LEU A 535 7.42 1.20 -15.87
C LEU A 535 6.56 0.07 -16.45
N MET A 536 6.25 -0.96 -15.64
CA MET A 536 5.35 -2.03 -16.06
C MET A 536 3.93 -1.52 -16.36
N ILE A 537 3.38 -0.63 -15.53
CA ILE A 537 2.06 -0.03 -15.76
C ILE A 537 2.05 0.81 -17.03
N ARG A 538 3.07 1.65 -17.24
CA ARG A 538 3.19 2.46 -18.46
C ARG A 538 3.24 1.59 -19.71
N LYS A 539 4.05 0.52 -19.67
CA LYS A 539 4.12 -0.43 -20.79
C LYS A 539 2.80 -1.14 -21.01
N LEU A 540 2.17 -1.63 -19.95
CA LEU A 540 0.88 -2.31 -20.04
C LEU A 540 -0.20 -1.38 -20.61
N ARG A 541 -0.26 -0.11 -20.17
CA ARG A 541 -1.16 0.90 -20.73
C ARG A 541 -0.96 1.08 -22.25
N ALA A 542 0.28 1.27 -22.66
CA ALA A 542 0.59 1.46 -24.08
C ALA A 542 0.18 0.25 -24.93
N ASP A 543 0.51 -0.96 -24.48
CA ASP A 543 0.19 -2.20 -25.19
C ASP A 543 -1.34 -2.46 -25.20
N TRP A 544 -2.04 -2.13 -24.11
CA TRP A 544 -3.50 -2.26 -23.99
C TRP A 544 -4.22 -1.29 -24.94
N VAL A 545 -3.80 -0.03 -25.00
CA VAL A 545 -4.35 0.97 -25.93
C VAL A 545 -4.11 0.52 -27.37
N ALA A 546 -2.90 0.07 -27.70
CA ALA A 546 -2.58 -0.45 -29.04
C ALA A 546 -3.46 -1.65 -29.44
N LYS A 547 -3.74 -2.56 -28.50
CA LYS A 547 -4.60 -3.73 -28.72
C LYS A 547 -6.08 -3.35 -28.91
N THR A 548 -6.58 -2.43 -28.08
CA THR A 548 -8.01 -2.05 -28.09
C THR A 548 -8.36 -1.03 -29.14
N GLN A 549 -7.36 -0.27 -29.63
CA GLN A 549 -7.49 0.78 -30.64
C GLN A 549 -6.61 0.52 -31.88
N PRO A 550 -6.82 -0.59 -32.64
CA PRO A 550 -5.93 -0.99 -33.74
C PRO A 550 -5.92 -0.01 -34.90
N ASN A 551 -6.88 0.92 -34.98
CA ASN A 551 -6.98 1.93 -36.05
C ASN A 551 -6.32 3.27 -35.65
N ALA A 552 -5.79 3.43 -34.43
CA ALA A 552 -5.01 4.60 -34.08
C ALA A 552 -3.68 4.58 -34.89
N ALA A 553 -3.28 5.72 -35.42
CA ALA A 553 -2.03 5.81 -36.19
C ALA A 553 -0.86 5.30 -35.34
N ALA A 554 0.05 4.51 -35.98
CA ALA A 554 1.21 3.97 -35.29
C ALA A 554 2.01 5.12 -34.62
N GLY A 555 2.17 5.08 -33.31
CA GLY A 555 2.78 6.15 -32.52
C GLY A 555 1.78 7.09 -31.82
N ALA A 556 0.57 7.28 -32.35
CA ALA A 556 -0.49 8.08 -31.69
C ALA A 556 -1.22 7.28 -30.61
N ALA A 557 -1.30 5.96 -30.75
CA ALA A 557 -2.02 5.09 -29.82
C ALA A 557 -1.42 5.12 -28.39
N ALA A 558 -0.10 5.20 -28.26
CA ALA A 558 0.58 5.23 -26.96
C ALA A 558 0.32 6.54 -26.20
N ASP A 559 0.12 7.65 -26.92
CA ASP A 559 -0.14 9.00 -26.38
C ASP A 559 -1.62 9.39 -26.41
N ASP A 560 -2.51 8.47 -26.84
CA ASP A 560 -3.95 8.74 -26.90
C ASP A 560 -4.56 8.72 -25.49
N GLN A 561 -4.45 9.84 -24.81
CA GLN A 561 -4.97 10.08 -23.46
C GLN A 561 -6.49 9.91 -23.36
N ALA A 562 -7.22 9.87 -24.48
CA ALA A 562 -8.67 9.65 -24.49
C ALA A 562 -9.07 8.28 -23.93
N HIS A 563 -8.17 7.28 -24.04
CA HIS A 563 -8.43 5.91 -23.60
C HIS A 563 -7.77 5.55 -22.25
N TRP A 564 -7.05 6.47 -21.62
CA TRP A 564 -6.37 6.19 -20.36
C TRP A 564 -7.35 5.93 -19.23
N HIS A 565 -8.47 6.61 -19.19
CA HIS A 565 -9.53 6.37 -18.21
C HIS A 565 -9.98 4.91 -18.19
N ASP A 566 -10.32 4.36 -19.36
CA ASP A 566 -10.83 2.98 -19.48
C ASP A 566 -9.76 1.96 -19.07
N PHE A 567 -8.49 2.24 -19.43
CA PHE A 567 -7.37 1.43 -18.95
C PHE A 567 -7.23 1.48 -17.43
N HIS A 568 -7.30 2.66 -16.82
CA HIS A 568 -7.16 2.82 -15.38
C HIS A 568 -8.25 2.08 -14.62
N ASP A 569 -9.50 2.23 -15.05
CA ASP A 569 -10.63 1.54 -14.45
C ASP A 569 -10.49 0.01 -14.57
N GLN A 570 -10.08 -0.47 -15.74
CA GLN A 570 -9.86 -1.89 -15.94
C GLN A 570 -8.67 -2.40 -15.11
N PHE A 571 -7.55 -1.68 -15.05
CA PHE A 571 -6.38 -2.02 -14.25
C PHE A 571 -6.74 -2.15 -12.76
N LEU A 572 -7.42 -1.15 -12.21
CA LEU A 572 -7.79 -1.11 -10.79
C LEU A 572 -8.90 -2.10 -10.42
N SER A 573 -9.72 -2.56 -11.38
CA SER A 573 -10.81 -3.50 -11.12
C SER A 573 -10.36 -4.89 -10.66
N TYR A 574 -9.06 -5.18 -10.74
CA TYR A 574 -8.45 -6.45 -10.32
C TYR A 574 -7.88 -6.42 -8.89
N GLY A 575 -8.17 -5.37 -8.12
CA GLY A 575 -7.65 -5.23 -6.74
C GLY A 575 -6.19 -4.82 -6.72
N GLY A 576 -5.26 -5.76 -6.56
CA GLY A 576 -3.83 -5.44 -6.50
C GLY A 576 -2.89 -6.62 -6.83
N PRO A 577 -3.14 -7.37 -7.92
CA PRO A 577 -2.33 -8.53 -8.28
C PRO A 577 -0.91 -8.16 -8.70
N PRO A 578 0.02 -9.10 -8.76
CA PRO A 578 1.26 -8.92 -9.52
C PRO A 578 0.96 -8.46 -10.94
N ILE A 579 1.60 -7.38 -11.39
CA ILE A 579 1.33 -6.75 -12.70
C ILE A 579 1.51 -7.72 -13.90
N PRO A 580 2.49 -8.66 -13.90
CA PRO A 580 2.61 -9.65 -14.96
C PRO A 580 1.39 -10.58 -15.12
N LEU A 581 0.71 -10.92 -14.01
CA LEU A 581 -0.56 -11.69 -14.10
C LEU A 581 -1.65 -10.89 -14.77
N LEU A 582 -1.77 -9.62 -14.39
CA LEU A 582 -2.74 -8.71 -15.01
C LEU A 582 -2.44 -8.47 -16.49
N ARG A 583 -1.16 -8.34 -16.85
CA ARG A 583 -0.76 -8.25 -18.26
C ARG A 583 -1.22 -9.46 -19.08
N LYS A 584 -1.02 -10.67 -18.54
CA LYS A 584 -1.48 -11.91 -19.17
C LYS A 584 -3.00 -11.93 -19.34
N GLU A 585 -3.73 -11.50 -18.34
CA GLU A 585 -5.19 -11.45 -18.38
C GLU A 585 -5.71 -10.43 -19.41
N LEU A 586 -5.17 -9.22 -19.44
CA LEU A 586 -5.64 -8.15 -20.32
C LEU A 586 -5.18 -8.33 -21.78
N LEU A 587 -3.98 -8.85 -21.99
CA LEU A 587 -3.38 -8.94 -23.32
C LEU A 587 -3.34 -10.37 -23.88
N GLY A 588 -3.52 -11.40 -23.06
CA GLY A 588 -3.39 -12.80 -23.49
C GLY A 588 -1.94 -13.23 -23.74
N GLU A 589 -0.96 -12.46 -23.25
CA GLU A 589 0.46 -12.69 -23.50
C GLU A 589 1.19 -13.10 -22.22
N ALA A 590 2.08 -14.08 -22.33
CA ALA A 590 3.14 -14.26 -21.34
C ALA A 590 4.08 -13.02 -21.39
N GLN A 591 4.72 -12.71 -20.28
CA GLN A 591 5.58 -11.56 -20.04
C GLN A 591 6.31 -11.01 -21.29
N GLY A 592 6.17 -9.72 -21.54
CA GLY A 592 6.97 -8.97 -22.50
C GLY A 592 7.77 -7.88 -21.79
#